data_4afdc5ca09fb065f0e0f53e5ce7df6ed
#
_entry.id   4afdc5ca09fb065f0e0f53e5ce7df6ed
#
_cell.length_a   1.000
_cell.length_b   1.000
_cell.length_c   1.000
_cell.angle_alpha   90.00
_cell.angle_beta   90.00
_cell.angle_gamma   90.00
#
_symmetry.space_group_name_H-M   'P 1'
#
loop_
_entity.id
_entity.type
_entity.pdbx_description
1 polymer ?
#
loop_
_entity_poly.entity_id
_entity_poly.type
_entity_poly.pdbx_seq_one_letter_code
_entity_poly.pdbx_strand_id
1 'polypeptide(L)'
;WSGSYTYLVGNKPAIRAGFGILYQGSRYTGNTTNTTDKIQTHYFAPQFSLHWLKQQFDWYFTTGTGYQLYKDDSMVYDKPRKVSMNKWAANFGIGGEYHLFTHWGISARISYILAYSGEYSVRYHHKEWMVQPHYPMNGSDDISQLSFSAGINYHF
;
A
#
# COMPACT_ATOMS: atom_id res chain seq x y z
N TRP A 1 0.11 -7.42 -4.74
CA TRP A 1 -0.82 -7.09 -5.82
C TRP A 1 -1.48 -5.75 -5.57
N SER A 2 -1.75 -4.98 -6.64
CA SER A 2 -2.38 -3.67 -6.57
C SER A 2 -3.30 -3.46 -7.76
N GLY A 3 -4.31 -2.63 -7.57
CA GLY A 3 -5.19 -2.15 -8.62
C GLY A 3 -5.49 -0.67 -8.40
N SER A 4 -5.54 0.10 -9.46
CA SER A 4 -5.92 1.50 -9.41
C SER A 4 -6.80 1.87 -10.59
N TYR A 5 -7.69 2.81 -10.34
CA TYR A 5 -8.45 3.51 -11.37
C TYR A 5 -8.15 4.99 -11.27
N THR A 6 -7.83 5.63 -12.39
CA THR A 6 -7.49 7.05 -12.44
C THR A 6 -8.23 7.72 -13.60
N TYR A 7 -8.93 8.80 -13.31
CA TYR A 7 -9.54 9.68 -14.29
C TYR A 7 -8.62 10.88 -14.51
N LEU A 8 -8.15 11.08 -15.75
CA LEU A 8 -7.25 12.16 -16.11
C LEU A 8 -8.03 13.39 -16.57
N VAL A 9 -7.67 14.55 -16.05
CA VAL A 9 -8.25 15.85 -16.37
C VAL A 9 -7.18 16.76 -16.95
N GLY A 10 -7.48 17.44 -18.02
CA GLY A 10 -6.61 18.47 -18.61
C GLY A 10 -6.59 18.43 -20.12
N ASN A 11 -6.56 19.63 -20.73
CA ASN A 11 -6.52 19.81 -22.18
C ASN A 11 -5.09 19.93 -22.73
N LYS A 12 -4.08 19.96 -21.87
CA LYS A 12 -2.69 20.05 -22.30
C LYS A 12 -2.12 18.63 -22.46
N PRO A 13 -1.64 18.25 -23.66
CA PRO A 13 -1.16 16.89 -23.90
C PRO A 13 0.07 16.51 -23.08
N ALA A 14 0.85 17.48 -22.58
CA ALA A 14 2.10 17.23 -21.89
C ALA A 14 1.96 17.01 -20.37
N ILE A 15 0.97 17.63 -19.73
CA ILE A 15 0.76 17.52 -18.27
C ILE A 15 -0.72 17.36 -17.99
N ARG A 16 -1.07 16.33 -17.23
CA ARG A 16 -2.45 16.03 -16.83
C ARG A 16 -2.52 15.79 -15.34
N ALA A 17 -3.57 16.27 -14.70
CA ALA A 17 -3.92 15.89 -13.33
C ALA A 17 -4.87 14.69 -13.36
N GLY A 18 -4.76 13.82 -12.39
CA GLY A 18 -5.62 12.65 -12.25
C GLY A 18 -6.19 12.53 -10.85
N PHE A 19 -7.42 12.04 -10.79
CA PHE A 19 -8.09 11.65 -9.55
C PHE A 19 -8.55 10.21 -9.66
N GLY A 20 -8.39 9.45 -8.62
CA GLY A 20 -8.74 8.04 -8.67
C GLY A 20 -8.76 7.37 -7.31
N ILE A 21 -8.76 6.06 -7.34
CA ILE A 21 -8.69 5.19 -6.18
C ILE A 21 -7.54 4.20 -6.35
N LEU A 22 -6.88 3.90 -5.24
CA LEU A 22 -5.84 2.88 -5.16
C LEU A 22 -6.28 1.81 -4.19
N TYR A 23 -6.11 0.56 -4.59
CA TYR A 23 -6.10 -0.58 -3.70
C TYR A 23 -4.74 -1.29 -3.79
N GLN A 24 -4.15 -1.60 -2.65
CA GLN A 24 -2.90 -2.35 -2.57
C GLN A 24 -3.00 -3.41 -1.49
N GLY A 25 -2.69 -4.66 -1.84
CA GLY A 25 -2.63 -5.77 -0.90
C GLY A 25 -1.27 -6.43 -0.91
N SER A 26 -0.77 -6.82 0.25
CA SER A 26 0.42 -7.65 0.37
C SER A 26 0.17 -8.83 1.31
N ARG A 27 0.91 -9.89 1.09
CA ARG A 27 0.92 -11.06 1.96
C ARG A 27 2.36 -11.52 2.13
N TYR A 28 2.74 -11.70 3.36
CA TYR A 28 4.03 -12.26 3.74
C TYR A 28 3.82 -13.54 4.54
N THR A 29 4.62 -14.56 4.26
CA THR A 29 4.69 -15.78 5.05
C THR A 29 6.16 -16.08 5.30
N GLY A 30 6.54 -16.16 6.56
CA GLY A 30 7.90 -16.47 7.00
C GLY A 30 7.88 -17.60 8.00
N ASN A 31 8.89 -18.48 7.94
CA ASN A 31 9.08 -19.57 8.89
C ASN A 31 10.46 -19.45 9.52
N THR A 32 10.50 -19.50 10.85
CA THR A 32 11.71 -19.67 11.63
C THR A 32 11.56 -20.91 12.53
N THR A 33 12.57 -21.24 13.30
CA THR A 33 12.55 -22.45 14.16
C THR A 33 11.36 -22.47 15.11
N ASN A 34 10.89 -21.32 15.60
CA ASN A 34 9.85 -21.23 16.65
C ASN A 34 8.66 -20.36 16.23
N THR A 35 8.66 -19.81 15.03
CA THR A 35 7.59 -18.93 14.56
C THR A 35 7.22 -19.22 13.10
N THR A 36 5.93 -19.14 12.83
CA THR A 36 5.39 -19.08 11.47
C THR A 36 4.61 -17.80 11.36
N ASP A 37 5.12 -16.83 10.60
CA ASP A 37 4.50 -15.54 10.42
C ASP A 37 3.59 -15.55 9.19
N LYS A 38 2.36 -15.05 9.36
CA LYS A 38 1.39 -14.85 8.26
C LYS A 38 0.83 -13.44 8.36
N ILE A 39 1.47 -12.53 7.67
CA ILE A 39 1.11 -11.10 7.69
C ILE A 39 0.36 -10.76 6.40
N GLN A 40 -0.74 -10.05 6.55
CA GLN A 40 -1.53 -9.51 5.45
C GLN A 40 -1.77 -8.02 5.67
N THR A 41 -1.56 -7.23 4.63
CA THR A 41 -1.90 -5.80 4.65
C THR A 41 -2.81 -5.48 3.48
N HIS A 42 -3.78 -4.60 3.72
CA HIS A 42 -4.66 -4.05 2.70
C HIS A 42 -4.71 -2.54 2.88
N TYR A 43 -4.48 -1.83 1.82
CA TYR A 43 -4.55 -0.37 1.79
C TYR A 43 -5.55 0.07 0.72
N PHE A 44 -6.41 1.00 1.08
CA PHE A 44 -7.38 1.62 0.19
C PHE A 44 -7.37 3.13 0.37
N ALA A 45 -7.23 3.88 -0.72
CA ALA A 45 -7.16 5.34 -0.68
C ALA A 45 -7.71 6.00 -1.93
N PRO A 46 -8.41 7.14 -1.80
CA PRO A 46 -8.48 8.11 -2.87
C PRO A 46 -7.08 8.62 -3.20
N GLN A 47 -6.83 8.85 -4.48
CA GLN A 47 -5.52 9.17 -5.01
C GLN A 47 -5.58 10.36 -5.95
N PHE A 48 -4.62 11.26 -5.79
CA PHE A 48 -4.31 12.30 -6.74
C PHE A 48 -3.05 11.91 -7.51
N SER A 49 -2.99 12.26 -8.80
CA SER A 49 -1.83 12.00 -9.64
C SER A 49 -1.51 13.18 -10.55
N LEU A 50 -0.22 13.32 -10.86
CA LEU A 50 0.28 14.21 -11.90
C LEU A 50 1.02 13.37 -12.93
N HIS A 51 0.67 13.55 -14.19
CA HIS A 51 1.17 12.81 -15.32
C HIS A 51 1.91 13.73 -16.28
N TRP A 52 3.05 13.28 -16.78
CA TRP A 52 3.87 13.94 -17.80
C TRP A 52 4.02 13.00 -19.00
N LEU A 53 3.19 13.24 -20.02
CA LEU A 53 3.21 12.45 -21.23
C LEU A 53 4.24 13.02 -22.22
N LYS A 54 5.18 12.16 -22.66
CA LYS A 54 6.14 12.46 -23.71
C LYS A 54 6.19 11.32 -24.71
N GLN A 55 5.66 11.54 -25.91
CA GLN A 55 5.51 10.51 -26.94
C GLN A 55 4.66 9.33 -26.45
N GLN A 56 5.25 8.15 -26.33
CA GLN A 56 4.60 6.91 -25.84
C GLN A 56 4.87 6.66 -24.37
N PHE A 57 5.57 7.56 -23.66
CA PHE A 57 5.96 7.38 -22.28
C PHE A 57 5.22 8.38 -21.37
N ASP A 58 4.54 7.87 -20.36
CA ASP A 58 3.85 8.66 -19.34
C ASP A 58 4.54 8.44 -17.97
N TRP A 59 5.18 9.51 -17.47
CA TRP A 59 5.69 9.54 -16.11
C TRP A 59 4.61 10.07 -15.18
N TYR A 60 4.49 9.49 -14.00
CA TYR A 60 3.51 9.97 -13.05
C TYR A 60 4.02 9.97 -11.63
N PHE A 61 3.55 10.95 -10.87
CA PHE A 61 3.62 11.03 -9.43
C PHE A 61 2.23 10.86 -8.86
N THR A 62 2.11 10.13 -7.74
CA THR A 62 0.83 9.88 -7.08
C THR A 62 0.93 10.13 -5.59
N THR A 63 -0.13 10.66 -5.01
CA THR A 63 -0.27 10.81 -3.56
C THR A 63 -1.72 10.60 -3.14
N GLY A 64 -1.92 10.17 -1.90
CA GLY A 64 -3.25 9.99 -1.34
C GLY A 64 -3.20 9.67 0.14
N THR A 65 -4.34 9.75 0.77
CA THR A 65 -4.53 9.34 2.17
C THR A 65 -5.69 8.38 2.26
N GLY A 66 -5.53 7.31 3.02
CA GLY A 66 -6.52 6.26 3.09
C GLY A 66 -6.39 5.41 4.33
N TYR A 67 -6.89 4.20 4.25
CA TYR A 67 -7.01 3.29 5.36
C TYR A 67 -6.19 2.03 5.13
N GLN A 68 -5.33 1.70 6.09
CA GLN A 68 -4.54 0.47 6.09
C GLN A 68 -5.09 -0.50 7.12
N LEU A 69 -5.36 -1.70 6.67
CA LEU A 69 -5.70 -2.85 7.48
C LEU A 69 -4.46 -3.75 7.57
N TYR A 70 -4.04 -4.05 8.78
CA TYR A 70 -2.94 -4.97 9.05
C TYR A 70 -3.46 -6.14 9.87
N LYS A 71 -3.16 -7.35 9.43
CA LYS A 71 -3.47 -8.60 10.12
C LYS A 71 -2.24 -9.48 10.18
N ASP A 72 -1.94 -9.95 11.36
CA ASP A 72 -0.90 -10.94 11.63
C ASP A 72 -1.55 -12.16 12.30
N ASP A 73 -1.61 -13.26 11.58
CA ASP A 73 -2.08 -14.56 12.05
C ASP A 73 -0.88 -15.51 12.12
N SER A 74 -0.07 -15.36 13.16
CA SER A 74 1.19 -16.08 13.33
C SER A 74 1.08 -17.18 14.38
N MET A 75 2.02 -18.12 14.32
CA MET A 75 2.23 -19.13 15.36
C MET A 75 3.56 -18.84 16.06
N VAL A 76 3.57 -18.80 17.37
CA VAL A 76 4.76 -18.60 18.21
C VAL A 76 4.83 -19.73 19.23
N TYR A 77 5.87 -20.57 19.17
CA TYR A 77 5.99 -21.79 19.98
C TYR A 77 4.70 -22.64 19.92
N ASP A 78 4.22 -22.94 18.70
CA ASP A 78 3.00 -23.71 18.41
C ASP A 78 1.70 -23.13 19.02
N LYS A 79 1.73 -21.87 19.45
CA LYS A 79 0.55 -21.18 19.99
C LYS A 79 0.13 -20.05 19.03
N PRO A 80 -1.19 -19.90 18.75
CA PRO A 80 -1.67 -18.86 17.86
C PRO A 80 -1.48 -17.47 18.46
N ARG A 81 -0.91 -16.58 17.66
CA ARG A 81 -0.82 -15.13 17.90
C ARG A 81 -1.60 -14.41 16.81
N LYS A 82 -2.49 -13.52 17.20
CA LYS A 82 -3.23 -12.67 16.28
C LYS A 82 -3.04 -11.21 16.64
N VAL A 83 -2.69 -10.41 15.66
CA VAL A 83 -2.61 -8.95 15.77
C VAL A 83 -3.46 -8.33 14.68
N SER A 84 -4.27 -7.35 15.03
CA SER A 84 -5.08 -6.60 14.08
C SER A 84 -4.98 -5.12 14.37
N MET A 85 -4.65 -4.36 13.32
CA MET A 85 -4.52 -2.92 13.37
C MET A 85 -5.20 -2.30 12.17
N ASN A 86 -5.90 -1.18 12.40
CA ASN A 86 -6.61 -0.44 11.37
C ASN A 86 -6.25 1.03 11.54
N LYS A 87 -5.52 1.62 10.60
CA LYS A 87 -5.00 2.98 10.75
C LYS A 87 -5.10 3.79 9.46
N TRP A 88 -5.15 5.09 9.64
CA TRP A 88 -4.94 6.02 8.54
C TRP A 88 -3.50 5.96 8.06
N ALA A 89 -3.34 6.03 6.75
CA ALA A 89 -2.04 5.98 6.10
C ALA A 89 -2.01 6.96 4.93
N ALA A 90 -0.83 7.54 4.67
CA ALA A 90 -0.57 8.31 3.46
C ALA A 90 0.23 7.47 2.47
N ASN A 91 -0.02 7.65 1.18
CA ASN A 91 0.80 7.02 0.16
C ASN A 91 1.44 8.05 -0.77
N PHE A 92 2.62 7.72 -1.23
CA PHE A 92 3.38 8.44 -2.26
C PHE A 92 3.88 7.43 -3.26
N GLY A 93 3.83 7.78 -4.54
CA GLY A 93 4.30 6.88 -5.58
C GLY A 93 4.87 7.65 -6.77
N ILE A 94 5.83 7.04 -7.41
CA ILE A 94 6.37 7.47 -8.70
C ILE A 94 6.36 6.27 -9.63
N GLY A 95 6.01 6.49 -10.88
CA GLY A 95 6.00 5.44 -11.87
C GLY A 95 6.12 5.96 -13.28
N GLY A 96 6.21 5.00 -14.18
CA GLY A 96 6.20 5.23 -15.61
C GLY A 96 5.37 4.19 -16.31
N GLU A 97 4.73 4.60 -17.37
CA GLU A 97 3.96 3.76 -18.26
C GLU A 97 4.44 3.94 -19.69
N TYR A 98 4.59 2.83 -20.41
CA TYR A 98 4.85 2.81 -21.83
C TYR A 98 3.60 2.34 -22.58
N HIS A 99 3.06 3.20 -23.45
CA HIS A 99 1.89 2.91 -24.27
C HIS A 99 2.29 2.02 -25.44
N LEU A 100 1.86 0.75 -25.41
CA LEU A 100 2.12 -0.23 -26.46
C LEU A 100 1.17 -0.04 -27.64
N PHE A 101 -0.11 0.22 -27.35
CA PHE A 101 -1.20 0.41 -28.30
C PHE A 101 -2.13 1.52 -27.83
N THR A 102 -3.13 1.85 -28.62
CA THR A 102 -4.09 2.93 -28.31
C THR A 102 -4.74 2.78 -26.92
N HIS A 103 -5.00 1.55 -26.51
CA HIS A 103 -5.72 1.26 -25.25
C HIS A 103 -4.88 0.51 -24.22
N TRP A 104 -3.65 0.11 -24.52
CA TRP A 104 -2.87 -0.75 -23.63
C TRP A 104 -1.49 -0.19 -23.35
N GLY A 105 -1.10 -0.25 -22.10
CA GLY A 105 0.24 0.10 -21.65
C GLY A 105 0.80 -0.89 -20.65
N ILE A 106 2.10 -0.86 -20.49
CA ILE A 106 2.83 -1.54 -19.42
C ILE A 106 3.40 -0.49 -18.47
N SER A 107 3.32 -0.74 -17.17
CA SER A 107 3.79 0.21 -16.18
C SER A 107 4.69 -0.42 -15.13
N ALA A 108 5.55 0.42 -14.58
CA ALA A 108 6.31 0.13 -13.37
C ALA A 108 6.14 1.27 -12.38
N ARG A 109 6.00 0.94 -11.08
CA ARG A 109 5.76 1.90 -10.02
C ARG A 109 6.52 1.52 -8.76
N ILE A 110 7.07 2.54 -8.09
CA ILE A 110 7.57 2.48 -6.73
C ILE A 110 6.61 3.27 -5.87
N SER A 111 6.14 2.71 -4.77
CA SER A 111 5.23 3.38 -3.85
C SER A 111 5.64 3.16 -2.41
N TYR A 112 5.44 4.18 -1.59
CA TYR A 112 5.67 4.16 -0.16
C TYR A 112 4.35 4.48 0.56
N ILE A 113 3.94 3.59 1.46
CA ILE A 113 2.80 3.80 2.35
C ILE A 113 3.38 4.14 3.71
N LEU A 114 3.12 5.34 4.18
CA LEU A 114 3.50 5.84 5.50
C LEU A 114 2.36 5.57 6.46
N ALA A 115 2.57 4.72 7.45
CA ALA A 115 1.55 4.36 8.42
C ALA A 115 2.14 4.12 9.80
N TYR A 116 1.51 4.70 10.80
CA TYR A 116 1.87 4.53 12.20
C TYR A 116 0.71 3.92 12.98
N SER A 117 1.00 2.92 13.76
CA SER A 117 0.05 2.28 14.65
C SER A 117 0.12 2.91 16.03
N GLY A 118 -1.00 3.42 16.57
CA GLY A 118 -1.15 3.68 18.00
C GLY A 118 -1.45 2.38 18.75
N GLU A 119 -2.32 2.44 19.75
CA GLU A 119 -2.76 1.26 20.49
C GLU A 119 -3.39 0.20 19.57
N TYR A 120 -3.06 -1.07 19.82
CA TYR A 120 -3.62 -2.20 19.10
C TYR A 120 -3.79 -3.43 20.00
N SER A 121 -4.69 -4.34 19.62
CA SER A 121 -4.91 -5.56 20.38
C SER A 121 -4.03 -6.71 19.88
N VAL A 122 -3.49 -7.45 20.84
CA VAL A 122 -2.77 -8.70 20.60
C VAL A 122 -3.49 -9.82 21.32
N ARG A 123 -3.83 -10.87 20.59
CA ARG A 123 -4.36 -12.09 21.16
C ARG A 123 -3.31 -13.20 21.03
N TYR A 124 -2.94 -13.80 22.16
CA TYR A 124 -2.01 -14.93 22.21
C TYR A 124 -2.54 -16.00 23.16
N HIS A 125 -2.68 -17.21 22.66
CA HIS A 125 -3.10 -18.38 23.44
C HIS A 125 -4.30 -18.09 24.38
N HIS A 126 -5.44 -17.61 23.85
CA HIS A 126 -6.69 -17.27 24.55
C HIS A 126 -6.64 -16.05 25.47
N LYS A 127 -5.50 -15.38 25.62
CA LYS A 127 -5.38 -14.09 26.32
C LYS A 127 -5.33 -12.96 25.33
N GLU A 128 -6.00 -11.86 25.65
CA GLU A 128 -6.02 -10.64 24.85
C GLU A 128 -5.60 -9.46 25.72
N TRP A 129 -4.77 -8.60 25.17
CA TRP A 129 -4.35 -7.36 25.82
C TRP A 129 -4.13 -6.26 24.79
N MET A 130 -4.23 -5.03 25.24
CA MET A 130 -3.88 -3.86 24.48
C MET A 130 -2.39 -3.59 24.61
N VAL A 131 -1.74 -3.40 23.48
CA VAL A 131 -0.35 -2.94 23.40
C VAL A 131 -0.35 -1.45 23.15
N GLN A 132 0.35 -0.71 24.02
CA GLN A 132 0.68 0.69 23.81
C GLN A 132 2.14 0.74 23.39
N PRO A 133 2.45 1.08 22.14
CA PRO A 133 3.83 1.16 21.69
C PRO A 133 4.61 2.20 22.49
N HIS A 134 5.74 1.80 23.04
CA HIS A 134 6.59 2.63 23.90
C HIS A 134 7.79 3.15 23.11
N TYR A 135 7.54 3.86 22.01
CA TYR A 135 8.63 4.39 21.22
C TYR A 135 8.85 5.89 21.53
N PRO A 136 10.10 6.40 21.43
CA PRO A 136 10.44 7.77 21.85
C PRO A 136 9.75 8.88 21.06
N MET A 137 9.03 8.55 20.00
CA MET A 137 8.19 9.48 19.23
C MET A 137 6.71 9.10 19.33
N ASN A 138 6.04 9.51 20.37
CA ASN A 138 4.58 9.50 20.52
C ASN A 138 3.89 8.12 20.65
N GLY A 139 4.56 7.07 21.08
CA GLY A 139 3.91 5.79 21.35
C GLY A 139 3.23 5.17 20.13
N SER A 140 3.91 5.10 19.00
CA SER A 140 3.42 4.48 17.78
C SER A 140 4.46 3.55 17.16
N ASP A 141 4.02 2.39 16.66
CA ASP A 141 4.85 1.49 15.85
C ASP A 141 4.79 1.89 14.38
N ASP A 142 5.93 1.87 13.69
CA ASP A 142 6.02 2.10 12.26
C ASP A 142 5.61 0.83 11.51
N ILE A 143 4.52 0.92 10.75
CA ILE A 143 4.02 -0.13 9.87
C ILE A 143 4.06 0.30 8.40
N SER A 144 4.96 1.23 8.08
CA SER A 144 5.15 1.73 6.72
C SER A 144 5.66 0.65 5.78
N GLN A 145 5.35 0.80 4.49
CA GLN A 145 5.65 -0.21 3.49
C GLN A 145 6.20 0.40 2.22
N LEU A 146 7.36 -0.05 1.77
CA LEU A 146 7.89 0.21 0.44
C LEU A 146 7.46 -0.92 -0.51
N SER A 147 6.96 -0.56 -1.69
CA SER A 147 6.46 -1.51 -2.66
C SER A 147 6.96 -1.20 -4.06
N PHE A 148 7.26 -2.26 -4.80
CA PHE A 148 7.58 -2.23 -6.22
C PHE A 148 6.50 -3.00 -6.96
N SER A 149 5.96 -2.43 -8.03
CA SER A 149 4.94 -3.08 -8.84
C SER A 149 5.20 -2.89 -10.33
N ALA A 150 4.83 -3.89 -11.09
CA ALA A 150 4.72 -3.83 -12.54
C ALA A 150 3.32 -4.28 -12.94
N GLY A 151 2.78 -3.73 -14.00
CA GLY A 151 1.40 -4.01 -14.37
C GLY A 151 1.07 -3.70 -15.82
N ILE A 152 -0.16 -4.04 -16.17
CA ILE A 152 -0.77 -3.75 -17.45
C ILE A 152 -1.89 -2.75 -17.20
N ASN A 153 -1.95 -1.70 -18.00
CA ASN A 153 -2.96 -0.66 -17.92
C ASN A 153 -3.85 -0.70 -19.15
N TYR A 154 -5.12 -0.40 -18.95
CA TYR A 154 -6.09 -0.23 -20.03
C TYR A 154 -6.66 1.19 -19.99
N HIS A 155 -6.68 1.84 -21.16
CA HIS A 155 -7.19 3.20 -21.37
C HIS A 155 -8.51 3.17 -22.12
N PHE A 156 -9.50 3.89 -21.61
CA PHE A 156 -10.82 4.04 -22.22
C PHE A 156 -10.89 5.22 -23.18
#